data_b5891cdb1e35bb6b8be924c699b2e71a
#
_entry.id   b5891cdb1e35bb6b8be924c699b2e71a
#
_cell.length_a   1.000
_cell.length_b   1.000
_cell.length_c   1.000
_cell.angle_alpha   90.00
_cell.angle_beta   90.00
_cell.angle_gamma   90.00
#
_symmetry.space_group_name_H-M   'P 1'
#
loop_
_entity.id
_entity.type
_entity.pdbx_description
1 polymer ?
#
loop_
_entity_poly.entity_id
_entity_poly.type
_entity_poly.pdbx_seq_one_letter_code
_entity_poly.pdbx_strand_id
1 'polypeptide(L)'
;WAPTRTLGKKAGLPVALWIHGGAFQNGYGNEATMDGDEWAARGVILVTINYRLGIFGFLSHPELTAEQGQSGNYGLMDQIAALKWVKDNIRAFGGDPSNITVFGQSAGAMSVKNLLISPEAQGLMAKAIIQSGGGLGTRGLAPSAGVSQERYDEQGKTLMDNAGFGSLKEMRAASAREIFTAPKGFVMLAPHNDGKYL
;
A
#
# COMPACT_ATOMS: atom_id res chain seq x y z
N TRP A 1 -5.86 -6.44 -16.48
CA TRP A 1 -6.82 -7.02 -17.44
C TRP A 1 -7.62 -5.92 -18.11
N ALA A 2 -7.69 -5.97 -19.41
CA ALA A 2 -8.50 -5.02 -20.20
C ALA A 2 -9.06 -5.75 -21.42
N PRO A 3 -10.25 -5.36 -21.91
CA PRO A 3 -10.77 -5.93 -23.15
C PRO A 3 -9.82 -5.61 -24.31
N THR A 4 -9.30 -6.63 -25.01
CA THR A 4 -8.32 -6.46 -26.09
C THR A 4 -8.83 -5.57 -27.23
N ARG A 5 -10.15 -5.58 -27.49
CA ARG A 5 -10.82 -4.73 -28.49
C ARG A 5 -10.75 -3.22 -28.17
N THR A 6 -10.41 -2.84 -26.93
CA THR A 6 -10.37 -1.45 -26.47
C THR A 6 -8.95 -0.89 -26.31
N LEU A 7 -7.93 -1.74 -26.47
CA LEU A 7 -6.54 -1.32 -26.40
C LEU A 7 -6.26 -0.22 -27.46
N GLY A 8 -5.63 0.87 -27.03
CA GLY A 8 -5.32 2.01 -27.87
C GLY A 8 -6.53 2.84 -28.33
N LYS A 9 -7.74 2.52 -27.87
CA LYS A 9 -8.97 3.26 -28.22
C LYS A 9 -9.41 4.15 -27.06
N LYS A 10 -10.07 5.26 -27.38
CA LYS A 10 -10.73 6.14 -26.38
C LYS A 10 -12.06 5.53 -25.93
N ALA A 11 -12.03 4.31 -25.37
CA ALA A 11 -13.24 3.60 -24.97
C ALA A 11 -13.88 4.17 -23.70
N GLY A 12 -13.08 4.79 -22.83
CA GLY A 12 -13.58 5.42 -21.59
C GLY A 12 -14.13 4.42 -20.58
N LEU A 13 -13.57 3.21 -20.51
CA LEU A 13 -14.04 2.17 -19.62
C LEU A 13 -13.78 2.52 -18.15
N PRO A 14 -14.69 2.13 -17.24
CA PRO A 14 -14.43 2.22 -15.81
C PRO A 14 -13.22 1.37 -15.41
N VAL A 15 -12.48 1.84 -14.42
CA VAL A 15 -11.25 1.21 -13.92
C VAL A 15 -11.46 0.81 -12.46
N ALA A 16 -11.18 -0.44 -12.13
CA ALA A 16 -11.13 -0.96 -10.77
C ALA A 16 -9.66 -1.26 -10.41
N LEU A 17 -9.14 -0.63 -9.35
CA LEU A 17 -7.80 -0.86 -8.84
C LEU A 17 -7.89 -1.64 -7.53
N TRP A 18 -7.34 -2.85 -7.54
CA TRP A 18 -7.31 -3.76 -6.40
C TRP A 18 -6.05 -3.58 -5.55
N ILE A 19 -6.25 -3.47 -4.23
CA ILE A 19 -5.18 -3.52 -3.23
C ILE A 19 -5.40 -4.76 -2.36
N HIS A 20 -4.46 -5.70 -2.41
CA HIS A 20 -4.56 -6.96 -1.66
C HIS A 20 -4.43 -6.77 -0.15
N GLY A 21 -4.97 -7.72 0.61
CA GLY A 21 -4.85 -7.81 2.06
C GLY A 21 -3.55 -8.49 2.50
N GLY A 22 -3.59 -9.14 3.67
CA GLY A 22 -2.46 -9.90 4.23
C GLY A 22 -1.74 -9.19 5.38
N ALA A 23 -2.49 -8.41 6.18
CA ALA A 23 -1.99 -7.75 7.41
C ALA A 23 -0.75 -6.87 7.18
N PHE A 24 -0.51 -6.36 5.97
CA PHE A 24 0.70 -5.64 5.54
C PHE A 24 2.00 -6.47 5.62
N GLN A 25 1.90 -7.77 5.84
CA GLN A 25 3.04 -8.68 6.00
C GLN A 25 3.22 -9.63 4.83
N ASN A 26 2.13 -9.99 4.16
CA ASN A 26 2.11 -10.92 3.03
C ASN A 26 1.03 -10.53 2.01
N GLY A 27 0.91 -11.32 0.92
CA GLY A 27 -0.05 -11.08 -0.14
C GLY A 27 0.59 -10.63 -1.45
N TYR A 28 -0.20 -10.65 -2.51
CA TYR A 28 0.23 -10.24 -3.85
C TYR A 28 -1.00 -9.92 -4.72
N GLY A 29 -0.81 -9.09 -5.75
CA GLY A 29 -1.92 -8.58 -6.56
C GLY A 29 -2.54 -9.58 -7.54
N ASN A 30 -1.81 -10.62 -7.92
CA ASN A 30 -2.26 -11.62 -8.90
C ASN A 30 -2.82 -12.90 -8.25
N GLU A 31 -3.50 -12.77 -7.12
CA GLU A 31 -4.24 -13.88 -6.51
C GLU A 31 -5.30 -14.42 -7.49
N ALA A 32 -5.52 -15.74 -7.47
CA ALA A 32 -6.50 -16.39 -8.36
C ALA A 32 -7.93 -15.82 -8.20
N THR A 33 -8.27 -15.33 -7.01
CA THR A 33 -9.55 -14.66 -6.72
C THR A 33 -9.69 -13.30 -7.41
N MET A 34 -8.58 -12.73 -7.90
CA MET A 34 -8.51 -11.44 -8.61
C MET A 34 -8.14 -11.62 -10.08
N ASP A 35 -8.49 -12.77 -10.67
CA ASP A 35 -8.48 -12.92 -12.11
C ASP A 35 -9.48 -11.94 -12.75
N GLY A 36 -8.99 -11.18 -13.72
CA GLY A 36 -9.75 -10.07 -14.30
C GLY A 36 -10.51 -10.39 -15.57
N ASP A 37 -10.54 -11.65 -16.02
CA ASP A 37 -11.21 -12.03 -17.28
C ASP A 37 -12.69 -11.67 -17.26
N GLU A 38 -13.39 -11.97 -16.16
CA GLU A 38 -14.80 -11.62 -15.98
C GLU A 38 -15.04 -10.11 -15.87
N TRP A 39 -14.08 -9.36 -15.32
CA TRP A 39 -14.14 -7.90 -15.28
C TRP A 39 -14.02 -7.34 -16.69
N ALA A 40 -13.03 -7.82 -17.44
CA ALA A 40 -12.80 -7.40 -18.82
C ALA A 40 -13.98 -7.77 -19.73
N ALA A 41 -14.58 -8.96 -19.54
CA ALA A 41 -15.77 -9.38 -20.28
C ALA A 41 -16.98 -8.44 -20.06
N ARG A 42 -17.09 -7.84 -18.84
CA ARG A 42 -18.13 -6.88 -18.49
C ARG A 42 -17.76 -5.43 -18.83
N GLY A 43 -16.63 -5.18 -19.49
CA GLY A 43 -16.20 -3.86 -19.90
C GLY A 43 -15.60 -3.01 -18.78
N VAL A 44 -15.06 -3.65 -17.74
CA VAL A 44 -14.31 -2.99 -16.67
C VAL A 44 -12.84 -3.35 -16.80
N ILE A 45 -11.95 -2.37 -16.68
CA ILE A 45 -10.51 -2.63 -16.58
C ILE A 45 -10.18 -2.94 -15.13
N LEU A 46 -9.63 -4.14 -14.85
CA LEU A 46 -9.08 -4.47 -13.54
C LEU A 46 -7.57 -4.24 -13.55
N VAL A 47 -7.10 -3.48 -12.58
CA VAL A 47 -5.69 -3.28 -12.27
C VAL A 47 -5.42 -3.85 -10.89
N THR A 48 -4.46 -4.75 -10.77
CA THR A 48 -3.98 -5.25 -9.48
C THR A 48 -2.57 -4.76 -9.25
N ILE A 49 -2.23 -4.41 -8.03
CA ILE A 49 -0.92 -3.86 -7.69
C ILE A 49 -0.22 -4.71 -6.64
N ASN A 50 1.10 -4.62 -6.60
CA ASN A 50 1.92 -5.03 -5.47
C ASN A 50 2.47 -3.79 -4.78
N TYR A 51 2.70 -3.91 -3.47
CA TYR A 51 3.33 -2.88 -2.66
C TYR A 51 4.29 -3.53 -1.66
N ARG A 52 5.29 -2.82 -1.21
CA ARG A 52 6.25 -3.34 -0.22
C ARG A 52 5.54 -3.70 1.08
N LEU A 53 5.92 -4.83 1.65
CA LEU A 53 5.29 -5.46 2.81
C LEU A 53 6.27 -5.60 3.97
N GLY A 54 5.73 -5.82 5.17
CA GLY A 54 6.50 -6.10 6.37
C GLY A 54 7.57 -5.04 6.62
N ILE A 55 8.76 -5.49 6.99
CA ILE A 55 9.89 -4.61 7.30
C ILE A 55 10.32 -3.73 6.11
N PHE A 56 10.17 -4.21 4.88
CA PHE A 56 10.54 -3.44 3.69
C PHE A 56 9.54 -2.35 3.33
N GLY A 57 8.27 -2.52 3.74
CA GLY A 57 7.20 -1.58 3.46
C GLY A 57 6.87 -0.63 4.60
N PHE A 58 7.16 -1.03 5.84
CA PHE A 58 6.60 -0.33 6.99
C PHE A 58 7.55 -0.19 8.18
N LEU A 59 8.86 -0.40 8.00
CA LEU A 59 9.84 -0.10 9.03
C LEU A 59 9.96 1.41 9.21
N SER A 60 9.62 1.89 10.41
CA SER A 60 9.99 3.21 10.90
C SER A 60 11.25 3.10 11.75
N HIS A 61 12.16 4.06 11.69
CA HIS A 61 13.39 4.06 12.48
C HIS A 61 13.94 5.48 12.61
N PRO A 62 14.53 5.89 13.75
CA PRO A 62 15.06 7.25 13.93
C PRO A 62 16.06 7.67 12.85
N GLU A 63 16.96 6.79 12.44
CA GLU A 63 17.92 7.09 11.37
C GLU A 63 17.23 7.30 10.02
N LEU A 64 16.18 6.50 9.68
CA LEU A 64 15.41 6.68 8.46
C LEU A 64 14.61 7.98 8.49
N THR A 65 14.00 8.29 9.64
CA THR A 65 13.26 9.54 9.85
C THR A 65 14.19 10.75 9.74
N ALA A 66 15.41 10.67 10.30
CA ALA A 66 16.40 11.74 10.18
C ALA A 66 16.86 11.97 8.73
N GLU A 67 16.94 10.92 7.90
CA GLU A 67 17.33 11.04 6.50
C GLU A 67 16.26 11.71 5.62
N GLN A 68 14.95 11.48 5.89
CA GLN A 68 13.86 11.81 4.96
C GLN A 68 12.75 12.68 5.58
N GLY A 69 12.86 13.02 6.86
CA GLY A 69 11.84 13.74 7.62
C GLY A 69 10.68 12.88 8.10
N GLN A 70 10.56 11.66 7.61
CA GLN A 70 9.55 10.66 7.98
C GLN A 70 9.99 9.26 7.53
N SER A 71 9.44 8.20 8.11
CA SER A 71 9.70 6.81 7.71
C SER A 71 8.51 5.91 8.03
N GLY A 72 8.50 4.68 7.48
CA GLY A 72 7.54 3.63 7.81
C GLY A 72 6.31 3.52 6.89
N ASN A 73 6.07 4.46 5.98
CA ASN A 73 4.92 4.42 5.06
C ASN A 73 5.31 4.06 3.61
N TYR A 74 6.41 3.34 3.41
CA TYR A 74 6.92 3.04 2.06
C TYR A 74 5.94 2.20 1.22
N GLY A 75 5.23 1.23 1.84
CA GLY A 75 4.19 0.46 1.15
C GLY A 75 2.98 1.33 0.74
N LEU A 76 2.62 2.33 1.54
CA LEU A 76 1.59 3.31 1.17
C LEU A 76 2.07 4.22 0.03
N MET A 77 3.34 4.64 0.06
CA MET A 77 3.94 5.41 -1.04
C MET A 77 3.91 4.62 -2.35
N ASP A 78 4.17 3.30 -2.31
CA ASP A 78 4.05 2.42 -3.48
C ASP A 78 2.62 2.40 -4.04
N GLN A 79 1.61 2.34 -3.18
CA GLN A 79 0.20 2.36 -3.57
C GLN A 79 -0.18 3.71 -4.21
N ILE A 80 0.28 4.83 -3.64
CA ILE A 80 0.09 6.17 -4.20
C ILE A 80 0.77 6.28 -5.57
N ALA A 81 2.00 5.81 -5.70
CA ALA A 81 2.75 5.82 -6.95
C ALA A 81 2.05 4.98 -8.03
N ALA A 82 1.55 3.80 -7.67
CA ALA A 82 0.77 2.96 -8.58
C ALA A 82 -0.52 3.64 -9.04
N LEU A 83 -1.23 4.30 -8.13
CA LEU A 83 -2.46 5.02 -8.44
C LEU A 83 -2.20 6.24 -9.35
N LYS A 84 -1.12 7.00 -9.12
CA LYS A 84 -0.65 8.07 -10.02
C LYS A 84 -0.35 7.50 -11.41
N TRP A 85 0.40 6.38 -11.47
CA TRP A 85 0.72 5.73 -12.75
C TRP A 85 -0.54 5.30 -13.50
N VAL A 86 -1.51 4.67 -12.81
CA VAL A 86 -2.78 4.28 -13.43
C VAL A 86 -3.51 5.49 -14.00
N LYS A 87 -3.62 6.57 -13.22
CA LYS A 87 -4.28 7.80 -13.66
C LYS A 87 -3.66 8.37 -14.93
N ASP A 88 -2.33 8.35 -15.02
CA ASP A 88 -1.59 8.92 -16.14
C ASP A 88 -1.63 8.03 -17.39
N ASN A 89 -1.69 6.71 -17.23
CA ASN A 89 -1.47 5.77 -18.33
C ASN A 89 -2.71 4.99 -18.79
N ILE A 90 -3.77 4.92 -17.98
CA ILE A 90 -4.88 3.98 -18.21
C ILE A 90 -5.65 4.25 -19.50
N ARG A 91 -5.57 5.46 -20.06
CA ARG A 91 -6.15 5.78 -21.39
C ARG A 91 -5.57 4.92 -22.50
N ALA A 92 -4.28 4.55 -22.42
CA ALA A 92 -3.64 3.69 -23.42
C ALA A 92 -4.25 2.27 -23.43
N PHE A 93 -4.87 1.87 -22.33
CA PHE A 93 -5.57 0.61 -22.16
C PHE A 93 -7.09 0.71 -22.39
N GLY A 94 -7.57 1.89 -22.78
CA GLY A 94 -9.00 2.16 -23.03
C GLY A 94 -9.77 2.60 -21.79
N GLY A 95 -9.11 2.87 -20.67
CA GLY A 95 -9.74 3.29 -19.42
C GLY A 95 -9.99 4.79 -19.30
N ASP A 96 -10.91 5.16 -18.43
CA ASP A 96 -11.18 6.54 -18.05
C ASP A 96 -10.46 6.90 -16.75
N PRO A 97 -9.42 7.77 -16.79
CA PRO A 97 -8.70 8.19 -15.59
C PRO A 97 -9.55 9.04 -14.62
N SER A 98 -10.72 9.49 -15.03
CA SER A 98 -11.68 10.18 -14.15
C SER A 98 -12.65 9.23 -13.46
N ASN A 99 -12.66 7.94 -13.81
CA ASN A 99 -13.56 6.92 -13.29
C ASN A 99 -12.78 5.71 -12.71
N ILE A 100 -11.86 6.00 -11.81
CA ILE A 100 -11.07 5.00 -11.08
C ILE A 100 -11.74 4.71 -9.75
N THR A 101 -12.10 3.45 -9.53
CA THR A 101 -12.57 2.92 -8.24
C THR A 101 -11.45 2.14 -7.59
N VAL A 102 -10.98 2.56 -6.42
CA VAL A 102 -10.00 1.80 -5.63
C VAL A 102 -10.73 0.91 -4.64
N PHE A 103 -10.37 -0.35 -4.58
CA PHE A 103 -10.99 -1.30 -3.67
C PHE A 103 -9.97 -2.26 -3.06
N GLY A 104 -10.29 -2.79 -1.89
CA GLY A 104 -9.41 -3.70 -1.18
C GLY A 104 -10.12 -4.42 -0.05
N GLN A 105 -9.51 -5.52 0.42
CA GLN A 105 -10.03 -6.33 1.51
C GLN A 105 -9.01 -6.38 2.66
N SER A 106 -9.47 -6.41 3.93
CA SER A 106 -8.61 -6.49 5.12
C SER A 106 -7.57 -5.36 5.15
N ALA A 107 -6.27 -5.65 5.19
CA ALA A 107 -5.21 -4.64 5.11
C ALA A 107 -5.29 -3.79 3.82
N GLY A 108 -5.72 -4.36 2.70
CA GLY A 108 -6.00 -3.62 1.47
C GLY A 108 -7.14 -2.62 1.64
N ALA A 109 -8.18 -2.97 2.37
CA ALA A 109 -9.25 -2.05 2.71
C ALA A 109 -8.82 -0.95 3.68
N MET A 110 -7.90 -1.25 4.62
CA MET A 110 -7.24 -0.24 5.45
C MET A 110 -6.40 0.71 4.60
N SER A 111 -5.69 0.18 3.60
CA SER A 111 -4.97 0.99 2.61
C SER A 111 -5.90 1.93 1.86
N VAL A 112 -7.05 1.46 1.39
CA VAL A 112 -8.06 2.32 0.74
C VAL A 112 -8.49 3.47 1.67
N LYS A 113 -8.71 3.20 2.96
CA LYS A 113 -9.03 4.26 3.94
C LYS A 113 -7.89 5.28 4.07
N ASN A 114 -6.65 4.80 4.15
CA ASN A 114 -5.48 5.67 4.23
C ASN A 114 -5.33 6.55 2.98
N LEU A 115 -5.57 5.99 1.79
CA LEU A 115 -5.56 6.75 0.53
C LEU A 115 -6.67 7.81 0.48
N LEU A 116 -7.84 7.57 1.07
CA LEU A 116 -8.92 8.56 1.13
C LEU A 116 -8.57 9.80 1.96
N ILE A 117 -7.74 9.63 3.00
CA ILE A 117 -7.33 10.74 3.89
C ILE A 117 -5.95 11.29 3.55
N SER A 118 -5.15 10.59 2.73
CA SER A 118 -3.80 11.00 2.34
C SER A 118 -3.85 12.25 1.45
N PRO A 119 -3.15 13.35 1.82
CA PRO A 119 -3.04 14.52 0.95
C PRO A 119 -2.43 14.19 -0.41
N GLU A 120 -1.49 13.24 -0.46
CA GLU A 120 -0.79 12.80 -1.68
C GLU A 120 -1.64 11.96 -2.65
N ALA A 121 -2.78 11.45 -2.18
CA ALA A 121 -3.74 10.70 -3.00
C ALA A 121 -4.97 11.50 -3.42
N GLN A 122 -5.05 12.78 -3.04
CA GLN A 122 -6.20 13.62 -3.38
C GLN A 122 -6.41 13.74 -4.90
N GLY A 123 -7.66 13.53 -5.33
CA GLY A 123 -8.03 13.61 -6.74
C GLY A 123 -7.55 12.46 -7.64
N LEU A 124 -6.88 11.43 -7.08
CA LEU A 124 -6.41 10.29 -7.86
C LEU A 124 -7.49 9.23 -8.11
N MET A 125 -8.50 9.15 -7.25
CA MET A 125 -9.60 8.20 -7.37
C MET A 125 -10.96 8.90 -7.34
N ALA A 126 -11.95 8.32 -8.00
CA ALA A 126 -13.33 8.82 -8.02
C ALA A 126 -14.21 8.13 -6.98
N LYS A 127 -13.93 6.86 -6.66
CA LYS A 127 -14.75 6.01 -5.78
C LYS A 127 -13.85 5.07 -4.99
N ALA A 128 -14.36 4.60 -3.84
CA ALA A 128 -13.69 3.64 -2.99
C ALA A 128 -14.64 2.56 -2.49
N ILE A 129 -14.14 1.31 -2.36
CA ILE A 129 -14.85 0.19 -1.75
C ILE A 129 -13.94 -0.41 -0.67
N ILE A 130 -14.44 -0.48 0.55
CA ILE A 130 -13.71 -0.91 1.74
C ILE A 130 -14.32 -2.22 2.23
N GLN A 131 -13.62 -3.36 2.01
CA GLN A 131 -14.12 -4.68 2.34
C GLN A 131 -13.41 -5.21 3.60
N SER A 132 -14.13 -5.31 4.72
CA SER A 132 -13.59 -5.84 5.98
C SER A 132 -12.32 -5.12 6.46
N GLY A 133 -12.24 -3.80 6.30
CA GLY A 133 -11.10 -2.95 6.70
C GLY A 133 -11.24 -2.32 8.08
N GLY A 134 -12.12 -2.82 8.92
CA GLY A 134 -12.48 -2.18 10.18
C GLY A 134 -13.39 -0.97 10.00
N GLY A 135 -13.96 -0.47 11.11
CA GLY A 135 -14.84 0.71 11.09
C GLY A 135 -14.12 2.02 10.76
N LEU A 136 -14.90 3.09 10.60
CA LEU A 136 -14.37 4.45 10.47
C LEU A 136 -13.87 5.03 11.82
N GLY A 137 -14.07 4.32 12.91
CA GLY A 137 -13.65 4.72 14.24
C GLY A 137 -12.22 4.33 14.56
N THR A 138 -11.66 5.00 15.58
CA THR A 138 -10.30 4.79 16.09
C THR A 138 -10.08 3.48 16.84
N ARG A 139 -11.14 2.68 17.06
CA ARG A 139 -11.09 1.37 17.73
C ARG A 139 -11.19 0.25 16.69
N GLY A 140 -10.11 -0.07 16.05
CA GLY A 140 -9.96 -1.19 15.13
C GLY A 140 -8.48 -1.41 14.90
N LEU A 141 -8.13 -2.43 14.12
CA LEU A 141 -6.75 -2.72 13.70
C LEU A 141 -6.10 -1.62 12.83
N ALA A 142 -6.60 -0.39 12.87
CA ALA A 142 -5.91 0.77 12.33
C ALA A 142 -4.95 1.28 13.41
N PRO A 143 -3.64 1.03 13.30
CA PRO A 143 -2.68 1.32 14.37
C PRO A 143 -2.47 2.81 14.61
N SER A 144 -2.98 3.68 13.77
CA SER A 144 -2.34 4.97 13.56
C SER A 144 -3.06 6.21 14.10
N ALA A 145 -4.31 6.13 14.50
CA ALA A 145 -4.96 7.33 15.02
C ALA A 145 -4.42 7.68 16.43
N GLY A 146 -3.52 8.64 16.47
CA GLY A 146 -2.96 9.19 17.71
C GLY A 146 -1.64 8.60 18.19
N VAL A 147 -0.97 7.76 17.38
CA VAL A 147 0.38 7.29 17.67
C VAL A 147 1.38 8.13 16.89
N SER A 148 2.34 8.72 17.59
CA SER A 148 3.34 9.60 16.95
C SER A 148 4.41 8.83 16.18
N GLN A 149 5.09 9.53 15.26
CA GLN A 149 6.24 9.02 14.51
C GLN A 149 7.31 8.45 15.45
N GLU A 150 7.60 9.14 16.56
CA GLU A 150 8.64 8.72 17.52
C GLU A 150 8.36 7.35 18.11
N ARG A 151 7.09 7.03 18.38
CA ARG A 151 6.74 5.71 18.91
C ARG A 151 6.94 4.60 17.89
N TYR A 152 6.68 4.86 16.62
CA TYR A 152 6.99 3.91 15.54
C TYR A 152 8.49 3.78 15.32
N ASP A 153 9.24 4.87 15.44
CA ASP A 153 10.69 4.88 15.39
C ASP A 153 11.31 4.00 16.50
N GLU A 154 10.80 4.12 17.73
CA GLU A 154 11.21 3.27 18.86
C GLU A 154 10.89 1.78 18.64
N GLN A 155 9.70 1.49 18.08
CA GLN A 155 9.34 0.11 17.72
C GLN A 155 10.28 -0.45 16.65
N GLY A 156 10.63 0.33 15.64
CA GLY A 156 11.57 -0.08 14.62
C GLY A 156 12.98 -0.29 15.14
N LYS A 157 13.44 0.55 16.07
CA LYS A 157 14.71 0.34 16.77
C LYS A 157 14.70 -0.98 17.53
N THR A 158 13.67 -1.22 18.33
CA THR A 158 13.50 -2.51 19.05
C THR A 158 13.51 -3.70 18.10
N LEU A 159 12.87 -3.57 16.93
CA LEU A 159 12.85 -4.61 15.91
C LEU A 159 14.25 -4.86 15.35
N MET A 160 15.02 -3.81 15.04
CA MET A 160 16.39 -3.92 14.54
C MET A 160 17.30 -4.58 15.59
N ASP A 161 17.20 -4.16 16.85
CA ASP A 161 17.97 -4.74 17.97
C ASP A 161 17.67 -6.25 18.12
N ASN A 162 16.39 -6.64 18.09
CA ASN A 162 15.98 -8.04 18.14
C ASN A 162 16.47 -8.85 16.93
N ALA A 163 16.57 -8.22 15.78
CA ALA A 163 17.07 -8.82 14.54
C ALA A 163 18.62 -8.92 14.51
N GLY A 164 19.30 -8.35 15.49
CA GLY A 164 20.76 -8.38 15.62
C GLY A 164 21.49 -7.33 14.78
N PHE A 165 20.79 -6.28 14.32
CA PHE A 165 21.41 -5.17 13.58
C PHE A 165 21.67 -3.98 14.49
N GLY A 166 22.91 -3.60 14.68
CA GLY A 166 23.31 -2.48 15.54
C GLY A 166 23.17 -1.10 14.88
N SER A 167 22.90 -1.03 13.57
CA SER A 167 22.73 0.23 12.83
C SER A 167 21.99 0.01 11.50
N LEU A 168 21.39 1.08 10.99
CA LEU A 168 20.78 1.08 9.65
C LEU A 168 21.81 0.76 8.55
N LYS A 169 23.06 1.22 8.71
CA LYS A 169 24.15 0.90 7.79
C LYS A 169 24.41 -0.60 7.71
N GLU A 170 24.47 -1.27 8.85
CA GLU A 170 24.64 -2.72 8.93
C GLU A 170 23.46 -3.46 8.31
N MET A 171 22.23 -3.07 8.64
CA MET A 171 21.03 -3.63 8.05
C MET A 171 20.96 -3.45 6.54
N ARG A 172 21.38 -2.29 6.00
CA ARG A 172 21.46 -2.06 4.55
C ARG A 172 22.54 -2.88 3.84
N ALA A 173 23.57 -3.32 4.56
CA ALA A 173 24.60 -4.20 4.03
C ALA A 173 24.17 -5.68 3.98
N ALA A 174 23.16 -6.05 4.76
CA ALA A 174 22.61 -7.40 4.78
C ALA A 174 21.75 -7.68 3.54
N SER A 175 21.69 -8.95 3.15
CA SER A 175 20.78 -9.37 2.09
C SER A 175 19.30 -9.26 2.54
N ALA A 176 18.39 -9.10 1.57
CA ALA A 176 16.95 -9.10 1.86
C ALA A 176 16.51 -10.39 2.57
N ARG A 177 17.15 -11.53 2.26
CA ARG A 177 16.87 -12.81 2.91
C ARG A 177 17.26 -12.81 4.39
N GLU A 178 18.45 -12.31 4.72
CA GLU A 178 18.90 -12.18 6.10
C GLU A 178 17.96 -11.29 6.91
N ILE A 179 17.60 -10.12 6.38
CA ILE A 179 16.63 -9.21 7.01
C ILE A 179 15.28 -9.90 7.18
N PHE A 180 14.78 -10.61 6.16
CA PHE A 180 13.49 -11.26 6.21
C PHE A 180 13.42 -12.39 7.24
N THR A 181 14.49 -13.19 7.37
CA THR A 181 14.55 -14.36 8.26
C THR A 181 15.03 -14.04 9.67
N ALA A 182 15.57 -12.86 9.91
CA ALA A 182 16.04 -12.46 11.25
C ALA A 182 14.91 -12.49 12.28
N PRO A 183 15.19 -12.87 13.54
CA PRO A 183 14.22 -12.80 14.62
C PRO A 183 13.82 -11.34 14.88
N LYS A 184 12.52 -11.02 14.88
CA LYS A 184 12.04 -9.63 15.01
C LYS A 184 11.17 -9.40 16.24
N GLY A 185 10.81 -10.48 16.95
CA GLY A 185 9.75 -10.41 17.94
C GLY A 185 8.37 -10.15 17.27
N PHE A 186 7.37 -9.92 18.09
CA PHE A 186 6.04 -9.55 17.58
C PHE A 186 5.94 -8.03 17.48
N VAL A 187 6.10 -7.50 16.26
CA VAL A 187 5.88 -6.09 15.95
C VAL A 187 4.90 -6.01 14.78
N MET A 188 3.79 -5.29 14.97
CA MET A 188 2.84 -5.04 13.89
C MET A 188 3.32 -3.84 13.08
N LEU A 189 3.86 -4.12 11.89
CA LEU A 189 4.27 -3.11 10.93
C LEU A 189 3.10 -2.78 10.00
N ALA A 190 2.66 -1.51 10.02
CA ALA A 190 1.51 -1.03 9.26
C ALA A 190 1.64 0.49 9.00
N PRO A 191 0.85 1.05 8.08
CA PRO A 191 0.80 2.50 7.88
C PRO A 191 0.49 3.24 9.19
N HIS A 192 1.11 4.40 9.39
CA HIS A 192 0.91 5.24 10.57
C HIS A 192 0.93 6.72 10.20
N ASN A 193 0.50 7.58 11.14
CA ASN A 193 0.51 9.02 10.93
C ASN A 193 1.96 9.55 10.96
N ASP A 194 2.42 10.04 9.81
CA ASP A 194 3.74 10.64 9.63
C ASP A 194 3.66 12.15 9.34
N GLY A 195 2.45 12.71 9.32
CA GLY A 195 2.21 14.12 9.04
C GLY A 195 2.42 14.54 7.57
N LYS A 196 2.72 13.59 6.68
CA LYS A 196 2.94 13.84 5.25
C LYS A 196 2.05 12.97 4.35
N TYR A 197 2.09 11.68 4.53
CA TYR A 197 1.27 10.72 3.77
C TYR A 197 -0.03 10.36 4.49
N LEU A 198 -0.01 10.47 5.82
CA LEU A 198 -1.18 10.30 6.71
C LEU A 198 -1.19 11.33 7.81
#